data_9b278f30d1aca24c37bd83ecb794f5df
#
_entry.id   9b278f30d1aca24c37bd83ecb794f5df
#
_cell.length_a   1.000
_cell.length_b   1.000
_cell.length_c   1.000
_cell.angle_alpha   90.00
_cell.angle_beta   90.00
_cell.angle_gamma   90.00
#
_symmetry.space_group_name_H-M   'P 1'
#
loop_
_entity.id
_entity.type
_entity.pdbx_description
1 polymer ?
#
loop_
_entity_poly.entity_id
_entity_poly.type
_entity_poly.pdbx_seq_one_letter_code
_entity_poly.pdbx_strand_id
1 'polypeptide(L)'
;MLQAHGIAVQRGERQILADIDLSLPAGQVIGVLGANGAGKSTLLAALAGELSPSTGRITLNGRPLSAWSVAELARCRAVLPQSPSLQFDLPVATVIGMGAYPHARHSRIGAHPTNRHDTAQAAMAEDQRILQRVLALADVQDLYERRYRRLSGGEQQRVHLARVLYQLLLARQGHNEYRVLMLDEPTASLDPRHQLHLLSAVHTLAHEENVAALVIVHDLNLAAGCCDRLLLLGQGRVAARGTPAQVLTPDTLRQVYGVEATVLPYPNQPGRPLVVF
;
A
#
# COMPACT_ATOMS: atom_id res chain seq x y z
N MET A 1 3.44 7.62 12.88
CA MET A 1 2.79 8.18 11.68
C MET A 1 3.85 8.57 10.66
N LEU A 2 3.60 8.32 9.36
CA LEU A 2 4.44 8.78 8.24
C LEU A 2 3.99 10.18 7.82
N GLN A 3 4.95 11.10 7.66
CA GLN A 3 4.69 12.49 7.28
C GLN A 3 5.75 12.98 6.29
N ALA A 4 5.30 13.72 5.29
CA ALA A 4 6.13 14.44 4.33
C ALA A 4 5.83 15.93 4.45
N HIS A 5 6.88 16.77 4.45
CA HIS A 5 6.77 18.22 4.58
C HIS A 5 7.59 18.92 3.49
N GLY A 6 6.90 19.64 2.61
CA GLY A 6 7.48 20.43 1.53
C GLY A 6 8.41 19.64 0.61
N ILE A 7 8.11 18.35 0.37
CA ILE A 7 9.02 17.52 -0.41
C ILE A 7 8.98 17.88 -1.89
N ALA A 8 10.18 17.96 -2.48
CA ALA A 8 10.35 18.03 -3.93
C ALA A 8 11.27 16.91 -4.40
N VAL A 9 11.06 16.45 -5.63
CA VAL A 9 11.88 15.42 -6.27
C VAL A 9 12.25 15.86 -7.67
N GLN A 10 13.55 15.78 -7.98
CA GLN A 10 14.11 16.04 -9.30
C GLN A 10 14.69 14.76 -9.91
N ARG A 11 14.59 14.62 -11.23
CA ARG A 11 15.30 13.62 -12.03
C ARG A 11 16.00 14.34 -13.19
N GLY A 12 17.32 14.46 -13.09
CA GLY A 12 18.09 15.34 -13.97
C GLY A 12 17.63 16.79 -13.80
N GLU A 13 17.35 17.48 -14.90
CA GLU A 13 16.84 18.87 -14.88
C GLU A 13 15.32 18.96 -14.64
N ARG A 14 14.60 17.83 -14.68
CA ARG A 14 13.14 17.84 -14.56
C ARG A 14 12.69 17.70 -13.12
N GLN A 15 11.91 18.66 -12.64
CA GLN A 15 11.18 18.56 -11.38
C GLN A 15 9.96 17.65 -11.58
N ILE A 16 9.90 16.56 -10.81
CA ILE A 16 8.81 15.58 -10.87
C ILE A 16 7.76 15.88 -9.80
N LEU A 17 8.21 16.25 -8.61
CA LEU A 17 7.33 16.65 -7.50
C LEU A 17 7.81 18.00 -6.94
N ALA A 18 6.86 18.83 -6.55
CA ALA A 18 7.12 20.15 -6.01
C ALA A 18 6.19 20.45 -4.84
N ASP A 19 6.79 20.73 -3.68
CA ASP A 19 6.10 21.25 -2.49
C ASP A 19 4.92 20.33 -2.05
N ILE A 20 5.21 19.05 -1.80
CA ILE A 20 4.21 18.07 -1.38
C ILE A 20 4.21 17.95 0.15
N ASP A 21 3.06 18.25 0.75
CA ASP A 21 2.74 17.95 2.14
C ASP A 21 1.73 16.81 2.23
N LEU A 22 2.06 15.76 2.99
CA LEU A 22 1.21 14.62 3.20
C LEU A 22 1.41 14.00 4.58
N SER A 23 0.33 13.58 5.21
CA SER A 23 0.35 12.74 6.41
C SER A 23 -0.48 11.50 6.18
N LEU A 24 0.03 10.34 6.58
CA LEU A 24 -0.65 9.05 6.51
C LEU A 24 -1.05 8.63 7.93
N PRO A 25 -2.28 8.92 8.39
CA PRO A 25 -2.74 8.44 9.68
C PRO A 25 -2.97 6.93 9.66
N ALA A 26 -2.76 6.27 10.80
CA ALA A 26 -3.15 4.88 10.97
C ALA A 26 -4.67 4.72 10.90
N GLY A 27 -5.13 3.58 10.46
CA GLY A 27 -6.57 3.30 10.35
C GLY A 27 -7.25 3.98 9.16
N GLN A 28 -6.49 4.50 8.17
CA GLN A 28 -7.06 5.16 7.00
C GLN A 28 -6.44 4.67 5.69
N VAL A 29 -7.25 4.66 4.64
CA VAL A 29 -6.83 4.43 3.25
C VAL A 29 -6.80 5.77 2.51
N ILE A 30 -5.61 6.16 2.04
CA ILE A 30 -5.44 7.33 1.19
C ILE A 30 -5.21 6.89 -0.26
N GLY A 31 -6.14 7.27 -1.14
CA GLY A 31 -6.02 7.07 -2.58
C GLY A 31 -5.21 8.20 -3.23
N VAL A 32 -4.20 7.85 -4.02
CA VAL A 32 -3.45 8.82 -4.85
C VAL A 32 -3.93 8.72 -6.28
N LEU A 33 -4.47 9.81 -6.79
CA LEU A 33 -5.00 9.99 -8.14
C LEU A 33 -4.17 11.01 -8.92
N GLY A 34 -4.33 11.03 -10.23
CA GLY A 34 -3.70 11.99 -11.15
C GLY A 34 -3.42 11.39 -12.52
N ALA A 35 -3.23 12.25 -13.50
CA ALA A 35 -2.90 11.83 -14.86
C ALA A 35 -1.59 11.05 -14.94
N ASN A 36 -1.35 10.38 -16.06
CA ASN A 36 -0.07 9.70 -16.30
C ASN A 36 1.07 10.75 -16.30
N GLY A 37 2.15 10.41 -15.62
CA GLY A 37 3.28 11.32 -15.44
C GLY A 37 3.09 12.41 -14.36
N ALA A 38 1.99 12.42 -13.60
CA ALA A 38 1.75 13.38 -12.51
C ALA A 38 2.69 13.19 -11.31
N GLY A 39 3.49 12.11 -11.24
CA GLY A 39 4.44 11.87 -10.17
C GLY A 39 3.97 10.89 -9.10
N LYS A 40 2.86 10.16 -9.30
CA LYS A 40 2.28 9.25 -8.31
C LYS A 40 3.26 8.19 -7.79
N SER A 41 3.87 7.39 -8.67
CA SER A 41 4.86 6.37 -8.29
C SER A 41 6.14 6.98 -7.72
N THR A 42 6.50 8.19 -8.16
CA THR A 42 7.64 8.94 -7.59
C THR A 42 7.34 9.38 -6.15
N LEU A 43 6.11 9.82 -5.88
CA LEU A 43 5.66 10.14 -4.52
C LEU A 43 5.69 8.88 -3.63
N LEU A 44 5.14 7.77 -4.13
CA LEU A 44 5.16 6.50 -3.39
C LEU A 44 6.60 6.06 -3.09
N ALA A 45 7.51 6.08 -4.08
CA ALA A 45 8.91 5.72 -3.89
C ALA A 45 9.63 6.62 -2.86
N ALA A 46 9.33 7.93 -2.86
CA ALA A 46 9.88 8.86 -1.86
C ALA A 46 9.35 8.54 -0.46
N LEU A 47 8.04 8.34 -0.30
CA LEU A 47 7.42 7.97 0.98
C LEU A 47 7.88 6.58 1.45
N ALA A 48 8.15 5.69 0.51
CA ALA A 48 8.73 4.39 0.79
C ALA A 48 10.21 4.44 1.22
N GLY A 49 10.90 5.57 1.08
CA GLY A 49 12.33 5.68 1.36
C GLY A 49 13.22 5.01 0.31
N GLU A 50 12.68 4.72 -0.88
CA GLU A 50 13.43 4.20 -2.04
C GLU A 50 14.07 5.32 -2.84
N LEU A 51 13.54 6.52 -2.69
CA LEU A 51 14.01 7.74 -3.32
C LEU A 51 14.13 8.86 -2.29
N SER A 52 15.28 9.51 -2.21
CA SER A 52 15.46 10.68 -1.35
C SER A 52 14.88 11.92 -2.02
N PRO A 53 14.08 12.73 -1.32
CA PRO A 53 13.64 14.03 -1.84
C PRO A 53 14.82 14.98 -2.03
N SER A 54 14.74 15.85 -3.04
CA SER A 54 15.74 16.90 -3.30
C SER A 54 15.65 18.02 -2.27
N THR A 55 14.45 18.32 -1.79
CA THR A 55 14.16 19.28 -0.71
C THR A 55 13.03 18.76 0.17
N GLY A 56 12.84 19.36 1.32
CA GLY A 56 11.85 18.94 2.30
C GLY A 56 12.32 17.74 3.13
N ARG A 57 11.41 17.15 3.88
CA ARG A 57 11.72 16.02 4.77
C ARG A 57 10.57 15.02 4.84
N ILE A 58 10.93 13.77 5.02
CA ILE A 58 9.98 12.68 5.31
C ILE A 58 10.36 12.06 6.64
N THR A 59 9.38 11.89 7.53
CA THR A 59 9.57 11.29 8.85
C THR A 59 8.63 10.11 9.04
N LEU A 60 9.09 9.09 9.73
CA LEU A 60 8.29 7.97 10.21
C LEU A 60 8.42 7.93 11.74
N ASN A 61 7.29 8.06 12.45
CA ASN A 61 7.24 8.15 13.91
C ASN A 61 8.17 9.26 14.48
N GLY A 62 8.21 10.42 13.80
CA GLY A 62 9.05 11.56 14.18
C GLY A 62 10.53 11.44 13.82
N ARG A 63 11.00 10.25 13.40
CA ARG A 63 12.39 10.02 12.98
C ARG A 63 12.51 10.19 11.47
N PRO A 64 13.50 10.95 10.93
CA PRO A 64 13.72 11.09 9.50
C PRO A 64 13.90 9.72 8.81
N LEU A 65 13.31 9.52 7.61
CA LEU A 65 13.44 8.26 6.88
C LEU A 65 14.90 7.89 6.59
N SER A 66 15.75 8.88 6.33
CA SER A 66 17.19 8.68 6.10
C SER A 66 17.95 8.10 7.29
N ALA A 67 17.38 8.18 8.48
CA ALA A 67 17.97 7.61 9.70
C ALA A 67 17.55 6.16 9.96
N TRP A 68 16.62 5.61 9.18
CA TRP A 68 16.17 4.23 9.28
C TRP A 68 17.02 3.33 8.37
N SER A 69 17.43 2.18 8.86
CA SER A 69 17.98 1.13 8.00
C SER A 69 16.86 0.49 7.17
N VAL A 70 17.22 -0.10 6.02
CA VAL A 70 16.27 -0.83 5.16
C VAL A 70 15.56 -1.94 5.94
N ALA A 71 16.28 -2.64 6.84
CA ALA A 71 15.72 -3.70 7.65
C ALA A 71 14.72 -3.19 8.70
N GLU A 72 14.97 -2.04 9.31
CA GLU A 72 14.01 -1.40 10.23
C GLU A 72 12.75 -0.96 9.50
N LEU A 73 12.90 -0.29 8.33
CA LEU A 73 11.77 0.12 7.51
C LEU A 73 10.93 -1.07 7.06
N ALA A 74 11.56 -2.16 6.62
CA ALA A 74 10.85 -3.34 6.15
C ALA A 74 9.99 -4.03 7.23
N ARG A 75 10.20 -3.73 8.51
CA ARG A 75 9.36 -4.23 9.60
C ARG A 75 8.10 -3.43 9.85
N CYS A 76 8.06 -2.17 9.44
CA CYS A 76 6.89 -1.31 9.64
C CYS A 76 6.24 -0.84 8.34
N ARG A 77 6.88 -1.12 7.19
CA ARG A 77 6.42 -0.71 5.87
C ARG A 77 6.47 -1.88 4.89
N ALA A 78 5.36 -2.16 4.22
CA ALA A 78 5.28 -3.10 3.10
C ALA A 78 4.88 -2.36 1.81
N VAL A 79 5.57 -2.67 0.70
CA VAL A 79 5.38 -2.02 -0.60
C VAL A 79 5.08 -3.06 -1.66
N LEU A 80 3.99 -2.86 -2.40
CA LEU A 80 3.68 -3.58 -3.62
C LEU A 80 3.95 -2.65 -4.82
N PRO A 81 5.00 -2.90 -5.62
CA PRO A 81 5.27 -2.11 -6.82
C PRO A 81 4.28 -2.42 -7.93
N GLN A 82 4.18 -1.55 -8.93
CA GLN A 82 3.27 -1.65 -10.08
C GLN A 82 3.42 -2.97 -10.84
N SER A 83 4.65 -3.44 -11.06
CA SER A 83 4.95 -4.64 -11.84
C SER A 83 5.90 -5.56 -11.06
N PRO A 84 5.42 -6.22 -10.00
CA PRO A 84 6.25 -7.19 -9.31
C PRO A 84 6.51 -8.40 -10.21
N SER A 85 7.76 -8.78 -10.37
CA SER A 85 8.13 -9.96 -11.17
C SER A 85 9.14 -10.83 -10.46
N LEU A 86 9.02 -12.14 -10.67
CA LEU A 86 10.00 -13.12 -10.23
C LEU A 86 10.48 -13.91 -11.45
N GLN A 87 11.81 -13.97 -11.60
CA GLN A 87 12.44 -14.72 -12.70
C GLN A 87 12.48 -16.22 -12.43
N PHE A 88 12.38 -16.64 -11.17
CA PHE A 88 12.48 -18.03 -10.75
C PHE A 88 11.10 -18.68 -10.61
N ASP A 89 11.00 -19.95 -11.00
CA ASP A 89 9.79 -20.76 -10.85
C ASP A 89 9.71 -21.37 -9.45
N LEU A 90 9.26 -20.55 -8.50
CA LEU A 90 9.11 -20.94 -7.09
C LEU A 90 7.69 -21.40 -6.79
N PRO A 91 7.48 -22.27 -5.78
CA PRO A 91 6.15 -22.49 -5.22
C PRO A 91 5.55 -21.18 -4.70
N VAL A 92 4.24 -20.99 -4.85
CA VAL A 92 3.53 -19.81 -4.31
C VAL A 92 3.73 -19.67 -2.80
N ALA A 93 3.68 -20.79 -2.06
CA ALA A 93 4.00 -20.82 -0.62
C ALA A 93 5.35 -20.17 -0.30
N THR A 94 6.38 -20.45 -1.11
CA THR A 94 7.72 -19.85 -0.94
C THR A 94 7.69 -18.35 -1.22
N VAL A 95 6.99 -17.90 -2.27
CA VAL A 95 6.89 -16.48 -2.62
C VAL A 95 6.21 -15.70 -1.49
N ILE A 96 5.10 -16.20 -0.96
CA ILE A 96 4.40 -15.58 0.18
C ILE A 96 5.31 -15.58 1.41
N GLY A 97 5.99 -16.69 1.69
CA GLY A 97 6.94 -16.85 2.80
C GLY A 97 8.09 -15.85 2.79
N MET A 98 8.47 -15.29 1.63
CA MET A 98 9.47 -14.22 1.55
C MET A 98 9.06 -12.97 2.34
N GLY A 99 7.76 -12.75 2.59
CA GLY A 99 7.27 -11.69 3.45
C GLY A 99 7.81 -11.76 4.90
N ALA A 100 8.23 -12.94 5.35
CA ALA A 100 8.79 -13.12 6.69
C ALA A 100 10.26 -12.67 6.82
N TYR A 101 11.00 -12.46 5.73
CA TYR A 101 12.45 -12.14 5.78
C TYR A 101 12.83 -10.99 6.71
N PRO A 102 12.12 -9.85 6.73
CA PRO A 102 12.46 -8.73 7.61
C PRO A 102 12.36 -9.08 9.09
N HIS A 103 11.59 -10.10 9.44
CA HIS A 103 11.29 -10.53 10.81
C HIS A 103 12.15 -11.70 11.29
N ALA A 104 12.84 -12.41 10.40
CA ALA A 104 13.58 -13.65 10.69
C ALA A 104 14.72 -13.52 11.71
N ARG A 105 15.24 -12.32 11.95
CA ARG A 105 16.38 -12.09 12.88
C ARG A 105 15.98 -11.81 14.33
N HIS A 106 14.72 -11.53 14.64
CA HIS A 106 14.28 -11.19 16.01
C HIS A 106 13.89 -12.40 16.86
N SER A 107 13.65 -13.56 16.26
CA SER A 107 13.33 -14.81 16.95
C SER A 107 14.52 -15.46 17.69
N ARG A 108 15.76 -14.98 17.52
CA ARG A 108 16.95 -15.74 17.95
C ARG A 108 17.87 -15.11 18.98
N ILE A 109 17.68 -13.88 19.43
CA ILE A 109 18.60 -13.23 20.37
C ILE A 109 17.84 -12.70 21.59
N GLY A 110 17.91 -13.41 22.71
CA GLY A 110 17.56 -12.89 24.03
C GLY A 110 16.57 -13.67 24.88
N ALA A 111 16.08 -14.84 24.47
CA ALA A 111 15.24 -15.65 25.35
C ALA A 111 16.09 -16.56 26.24
N HIS A 112 16.04 -16.34 27.56
CA HIS A 112 16.56 -17.24 28.57
C HIS A 112 15.92 -18.64 28.45
N PRO A 113 16.64 -19.76 28.76
CA PRO A 113 16.28 -21.11 28.32
C PRO A 113 15.17 -21.83 29.12
N THR A 114 14.29 -21.15 29.81
CA THR A 114 13.38 -21.84 30.76
C THR A 114 11.97 -22.16 30.25
N ASN A 115 11.55 -21.72 29.00
CA ASN A 115 10.23 -22.10 28.45
C ASN A 115 10.20 -22.10 26.91
N ARG A 116 11.18 -22.74 26.27
CA ARG A 116 11.38 -22.67 24.82
C ARG A 116 10.34 -23.44 24.00
N HIS A 117 9.75 -24.50 24.49
CA HIS A 117 8.82 -25.32 23.70
C HIS A 117 7.46 -24.68 23.59
N ASP A 118 6.87 -24.17 24.66
CA ASP A 118 5.53 -23.59 24.66
C ASP A 118 5.49 -22.25 23.90
N THR A 119 6.54 -21.42 24.03
CA THR A 119 6.63 -20.14 23.31
C THR A 119 6.89 -20.32 21.82
N ALA A 120 7.68 -21.32 21.41
CA ALA A 120 7.92 -21.64 20.01
C ALA A 120 6.65 -22.18 19.33
N GLN A 121 5.90 -23.03 20.03
CA GLN A 121 4.67 -23.63 19.52
C GLN A 121 3.55 -22.57 19.38
N ALA A 122 3.43 -21.67 20.35
CA ALA A 122 2.50 -20.54 20.29
C ALA A 122 2.84 -19.56 19.15
N ALA A 123 4.13 -19.26 18.93
CA ALA A 123 4.59 -18.43 17.83
C ALA A 123 4.30 -19.08 16.46
N MET A 124 4.55 -20.36 16.30
CA MET A 124 4.22 -21.10 15.06
C MET A 124 2.72 -21.13 14.79
N ALA A 125 1.90 -21.29 15.82
CA ALA A 125 0.44 -21.26 15.68
C ALA A 125 -0.06 -19.88 15.26
N GLU A 126 0.53 -18.79 15.78
CA GLU A 126 0.18 -17.43 15.41
C GLU A 126 0.63 -17.12 13.98
N ASP A 127 1.84 -17.49 13.56
CA ASP A 127 2.33 -17.34 12.20
C ASP A 127 1.40 -18.07 11.20
N GLN A 128 0.90 -19.26 11.57
CA GLN A 128 -0.04 -20.01 10.75
C GLN A 128 -1.40 -19.32 10.64
N ARG A 129 -1.91 -18.73 11.73
CA ARG A 129 -3.15 -17.93 11.71
C ARG A 129 -3.00 -16.71 10.79
N ILE A 130 -1.88 -15.99 10.90
CA ILE A 130 -1.57 -14.84 10.05
C ILE A 130 -1.54 -15.29 8.58
N LEU A 131 -0.88 -16.40 8.28
CA LEU A 131 -0.81 -16.94 6.93
C LEU A 131 -2.21 -17.25 6.37
N GLN A 132 -3.05 -17.96 7.12
CA GLN A 132 -4.41 -18.27 6.68
C GLN A 132 -5.24 -17.01 6.43
N ARG A 133 -5.12 -16.00 7.29
CA ARG A 133 -5.78 -14.71 7.10
C ARG A 133 -5.29 -14.00 5.83
N VAL A 134 -4.00 -14.01 5.57
CA VAL A 134 -3.39 -13.41 4.37
C VAL A 134 -3.88 -14.12 3.10
N LEU A 135 -3.92 -15.45 3.10
CA LEU A 135 -4.42 -16.22 1.97
C LEU A 135 -5.87 -15.87 1.64
N ALA A 136 -6.71 -15.68 2.67
CA ALA A 136 -8.09 -15.27 2.51
C ALA A 136 -8.21 -13.82 2.00
N LEU A 137 -7.46 -12.87 2.58
CA LEU A 137 -7.48 -11.46 2.17
C LEU A 137 -7.02 -11.26 0.74
N ALA A 138 -6.05 -12.03 0.27
CA ALA A 138 -5.53 -11.95 -1.09
C ALA A 138 -6.25 -12.88 -2.08
N ASP A 139 -7.18 -13.71 -1.63
CA ASP A 139 -7.91 -14.71 -2.43
C ASP A 139 -6.96 -15.63 -3.21
N VAL A 140 -6.03 -16.28 -2.49
CA VAL A 140 -4.97 -17.13 -3.07
C VAL A 140 -4.86 -18.52 -2.46
N GLN A 141 -5.87 -18.97 -1.70
CA GLN A 141 -5.88 -20.28 -1.08
C GLN A 141 -5.66 -21.41 -2.10
N ASP A 142 -6.40 -21.36 -3.21
CA ASP A 142 -6.34 -22.36 -4.28
C ASP A 142 -5.04 -22.32 -5.10
N LEU A 143 -4.24 -21.25 -4.91
CA LEU A 143 -2.98 -21.05 -5.60
C LEU A 143 -1.78 -21.51 -4.78
N TYR A 144 -1.94 -21.75 -3.47
CA TYR A 144 -0.85 -21.88 -2.50
C TYR A 144 0.16 -22.97 -2.85
N GLU A 145 -0.34 -24.12 -3.39
CA GLU A 145 0.49 -25.27 -3.79
C GLU A 145 0.98 -25.19 -5.25
N ARG A 146 0.57 -24.15 -6.00
CA ARG A 146 0.93 -24.00 -7.42
C ARG A 146 2.32 -23.42 -7.59
N ARG A 147 2.84 -23.54 -8.83
CA ARG A 147 4.09 -22.87 -9.27
C ARG A 147 3.78 -21.48 -9.77
N TYR A 148 4.55 -20.50 -9.31
CA TYR A 148 4.36 -19.07 -9.60
C TYR A 148 4.32 -18.76 -11.10
N ARG A 149 5.23 -19.33 -11.91
CA ARG A 149 5.27 -19.10 -13.35
C ARG A 149 4.10 -19.69 -14.14
N ARG A 150 3.31 -20.56 -13.53
CA ARG A 150 2.09 -21.14 -14.15
C ARG A 150 0.84 -20.30 -13.89
N LEU A 151 0.98 -19.22 -13.15
CA LEU A 151 -0.11 -18.32 -12.80
C LEU A 151 -0.32 -17.27 -13.89
N SER A 152 -1.57 -16.84 -14.07
CA SER A 152 -1.91 -15.65 -14.85
C SER A 152 -1.37 -14.40 -14.20
N GLY A 153 -1.29 -13.28 -14.93
CA GLY A 153 -0.81 -12.00 -14.38
C GLY A 153 -1.60 -11.53 -13.17
N GLY A 154 -2.93 -11.67 -13.19
CA GLY A 154 -3.77 -11.32 -12.04
C GLY A 154 -3.57 -12.23 -10.83
N GLU A 155 -3.36 -13.54 -11.03
CA GLU A 155 -3.01 -14.47 -9.95
C GLU A 155 -1.64 -14.14 -9.36
N GLN A 156 -0.64 -13.81 -10.20
CA GLN A 156 0.68 -13.37 -9.74
C GLN A 156 0.58 -12.09 -8.90
N GLN A 157 -0.24 -11.13 -9.33
CA GLN A 157 -0.49 -9.89 -8.59
C GLN A 157 -1.07 -10.17 -7.20
N ARG A 158 -2.06 -11.08 -7.09
CA ARG A 158 -2.64 -11.49 -5.80
C ARG A 158 -1.63 -12.21 -4.90
N VAL A 159 -0.76 -13.04 -5.47
CA VAL A 159 0.33 -13.68 -4.71
C VAL A 159 1.33 -12.66 -4.16
N HIS A 160 1.68 -11.63 -4.93
CA HIS A 160 2.53 -10.55 -4.43
C HIS A 160 1.83 -9.69 -3.37
N LEU A 161 0.51 -9.46 -3.52
CA LEU A 161 -0.27 -8.85 -2.45
C LEU A 161 -0.19 -9.69 -1.18
N ALA A 162 -0.44 -11.01 -1.26
CA ALA A 162 -0.31 -11.91 -0.12
C ALA A 162 1.06 -11.80 0.56
N ARG A 163 2.14 -11.75 -0.22
CA ARG A 163 3.51 -11.59 0.31
C ARG A 163 3.66 -10.29 1.12
N VAL A 164 3.18 -9.15 0.62
CA VAL A 164 3.32 -7.87 1.33
C VAL A 164 2.38 -7.76 2.52
N LEU A 165 1.20 -8.37 2.46
CA LEU A 165 0.30 -8.50 3.61
C LEU A 165 0.90 -9.39 4.70
N TYR A 166 1.55 -10.50 4.33
CA TYR A 166 2.22 -11.38 5.27
C TYR A 166 3.35 -10.63 5.99
N GLN A 167 4.20 -9.91 5.25
CA GLN A 167 5.22 -9.03 5.83
C GLN A 167 4.62 -8.04 6.83
N LEU A 168 3.53 -7.38 6.49
CA LEU A 168 2.92 -6.34 7.31
C LEU A 168 2.27 -6.89 8.58
N LEU A 169 1.61 -8.04 8.49
CA LEU A 169 0.91 -8.65 9.63
C LEU A 169 1.87 -9.33 10.62
N LEU A 170 3.00 -9.86 10.15
CA LEU A 170 4.07 -10.34 11.03
C LEU A 170 4.70 -9.20 11.86
N ALA A 171 4.67 -7.96 11.39
CA ALA A 171 5.12 -6.79 12.14
C ALA A 171 4.32 -6.54 13.43
N ARG A 172 3.10 -7.10 13.53
CA ARG A 172 2.26 -7.02 14.73
C ARG A 172 2.89 -7.68 15.97
N GLN A 173 3.79 -8.62 15.77
CA GLN A 173 4.49 -9.33 16.87
C GLN A 173 5.59 -8.49 17.53
N GLY A 174 5.89 -7.30 16.97
CA GLY A 174 6.86 -6.34 17.52
C GLY A 174 6.17 -5.13 18.18
N HIS A 175 6.95 -4.35 18.93
CA HIS A 175 6.46 -3.16 19.64
C HIS A 175 6.14 -1.96 18.74
N ASN A 176 6.05 -2.11 17.42
CA ASN A 176 5.82 -1.01 16.50
C ASN A 176 4.33 -0.92 16.17
N GLU A 177 3.64 -0.01 16.82
CA GLU A 177 2.19 0.19 16.69
C GLU A 177 1.79 0.79 15.32
N TYR A 178 2.71 1.48 14.61
CA TYR A 178 2.41 2.13 13.34
C TYR A 178 2.98 1.35 12.15
N ARG A 179 2.09 0.90 11.28
CA ARG A 179 2.42 0.12 10.07
C ARG A 179 1.87 0.82 8.84
N VAL A 180 2.61 0.72 7.73
CA VAL A 180 2.26 1.34 6.45
C VAL A 180 2.22 0.30 5.34
N LEU A 181 1.11 0.25 4.62
CA LEU A 181 0.94 -0.48 3.37
C LEU A 181 0.94 0.52 2.20
N MET A 182 1.80 0.30 1.22
CA MET A 182 1.88 1.12 0.01
C MET A 182 1.68 0.25 -1.22
N LEU A 183 0.71 0.61 -2.05
CA LEU A 183 0.33 -0.17 -3.23
C LEU A 183 0.38 0.73 -4.47
N ASP A 184 1.21 0.37 -5.44
CA ASP A 184 1.31 1.07 -6.72
C ASP A 184 0.48 0.33 -7.78
N GLU A 185 -0.67 0.88 -8.14
CA GLU A 185 -1.61 0.35 -9.13
C GLU A 185 -1.96 -1.15 -8.94
N PRO A 186 -2.38 -1.55 -7.74
CA PRO A 186 -2.52 -2.98 -7.42
C PRO A 186 -3.65 -3.67 -8.20
N THR A 187 -4.51 -2.89 -8.88
CA THR A 187 -5.72 -3.38 -9.59
C THR A 187 -5.54 -3.49 -11.09
N ALA A 188 -4.42 -3.04 -11.67
CA ALA A 188 -4.24 -2.89 -13.13
C ALA A 188 -4.42 -4.18 -13.95
N SER A 189 -4.10 -5.34 -13.39
CA SER A 189 -4.18 -6.65 -14.07
C SER A 189 -5.33 -7.54 -13.58
N LEU A 190 -6.27 -6.97 -12.83
CA LEU A 190 -7.36 -7.71 -12.20
C LEU A 190 -8.70 -7.43 -12.89
N ASP A 191 -9.56 -8.43 -12.95
CA ASP A 191 -10.95 -8.25 -13.31
C ASP A 191 -11.74 -7.49 -12.20
N PRO A 192 -12.93 -6.95 -12.50
CA PRO A 192 -13.68 -6.13 -11.55
C PRO A 192 -13.96 -6.81 -10.21
N ARG A 193 -14.21 -8.11 -10.18
CA ARG A 193 -14.46 -8.86 -8.95
C ARG A 193 -13.24 -8.84 -8.04
N HIS A 194 -12.06 -9.16 -8.61
CA HIS A 194 -10.81 -9.21 -7.86
C HIS A 194 -10.31 -7.80 -7.49
N GLN A 195 -10.60 -6.77 -8.32
CA GLN A 195 -10.32 -5.36 -7.95
C GLN A 195 -11.06 -4.95 -6.69
N LEU A 196 -12.38 -5.21 -6.65
CA LEU A 196 -13.22 -4.90 -5.49
C LEU A 196 -12.79 -5.69 -4.25
N HIS A 197 -12.48 -6.99 -4.41
CA HIS A 197 -12.03 -7.84 -3.31
C HIS A 197 -10.71 -7.31 -2.71
N LEU A 198 -9.71 -6.99 -3.57
CA LEU A 198 -8.43 -6.45 -3.13
C LEU A 198 -8.60 -5.15 -2.35
N LEU A 199 -9.35 -4.20 -2.89
CA LEU A 199 -9.55 -2.90 -2.26
C LEU A 199 -10.35 -3.02 -0.95
N SER A 200 -11.35 -3.92 -0.89
CA SER A 200 -12.05 -4.26 0.34
C SER A 200 -11.12 -4.86 1.39
N ALA A 201 -10.21 -5.76 1.00
CA ALA A 201 -9.21 -6.33 1.89
C ALA A 201 -8.26 -5.26 2.46
N VAL A 202 -7.83 -4.30 1.63
CA VAL A 202 -7.00 -3.17 2.08
C VAL A 202 -7.76 -2.28 3.06
N HIS A 203 -9.04 -1.99 2.77
CA HIS A 203 -9.90 -1.20 3.65
C HIS A 203 -10.10 -1.90 5.01
N THR A 204 -10.46 -3.19 5.00
CA THR A 204 -10.60 -4.02 6.21
C THR A 204 -9.31 -4.00 7.04
N LEU A 205 -8.17 -4.23 6.38
CA LEU A 205 -6.87 -4.24 7.06
C LEU A 205 -6.54 -2.88 7.69
N ALA A 206 -6.80 -1.78 6.96
CA ALA A 206 -6.56 -0.44 7.49
C ALA A 206 -7.38 -0.20 8.77
N HIS A 207 -8.68 -0.45 8.74
CA HIS A 207 -9.58 -0.12 9.83
C HIS A 207 -9.49 -1.10 11.02
N GLU A 208 -9.44 -2.42 10.75
CA GLU A 208 -9.40 -3.42 11.82
C GLU A 208 -8.02 -3.57 12.46
N GLU A 209 -6.95 -3.39 11.68
CA GLU A 209 -5.58 -3.58 12.14
C GLU A 209 -4.83 -2.26 12.41
N ASN A 210 -5.52 -1.14 12.30
CA ASN A 210 -4.95 0.21 12.47
C ASN A 210 -3.71 0.46 11.57
N VAL A 211 -3.78 -0.01 10.32
CA VAL A 211 -2.72 0.16 9.32
C VAL A 211 -2.96 1.44 8.54
N ALA A 212 -1.92 2.24 8.29
CA ALA A 212 -1.99 3.32 7.31
C ALA A 212 -1.84 2.73 5.90
N ALA A 213 -2.75 3.01 4.99
CA ALA A 213 -2.64 2.53 3.61
C ALA A 213 -2.57 3.69 2.61
N LEU A 214 -1.61 3.62 1.68
CA LEU A 214 -1.52 4.50 0.52
C LEU A 214 -1.67 3.66 -0.74
N VAL A 215 -2.66 3.99 -1.57
CA VAL A 215 -2.96 3.21 -2.77
C VAL A 215 -3.00 4.13 -3.98
N ILE A 216 -2.18 3.87 -4.99
CA ILE A 216 -2.31 4.53 -6.29
C ILE A 216 -3.38 3.78 -7.07
N VAL A 217 -4.41 4.51 -7.50
CA VAL A 217 -5.56 3.99 -8.25
C VAL A 217 -5.79 4.85 -9.49
N HIS A 218 -6.17 4.23 -10.61
CA HIS A 218 -6.54 4.96 -11.84
C HIS A 218 -8.04 5.20 -11.96
N ASP A 219 -8.85 4.26 -11.50
CA ASP A 219 -10.30 4.36 -11.56
C ASP A 219 -10.82 5.25 -10.43
N LEU A 220 -11.44 6.37 -10.81
CA LEU A 220 -11.97 7.38 -9.89
C LEU A 220 -13.11 6.82 -9.03
N ASN A 221 -13.95 5.97 -9.62
CA ASN A 221 -15.09 5.39 -8.93
C ASN A 221 -14.68 4.29 -7.95
N LEU A 222 -13.65 3.50 -8.31
CA LEU A 222 -13.03 2.58 -7.36
C LEU A 222 -12.40 3.33 -6.19
N ALA A 223 -11.63 4.39 -6.46
CA ALA A 223 -11.02 5.22 -5.42
C ALA A 223 -12.08 5.87 -4.51
N ALA A 224 -13.17 6.38 -5.09
CA ALA A 224 -14.29 6.95 -4.32
C ALA A 224 -14.98 5.92 -3.43
N GLY A 225 -14.91 4.64 -3.77
CA GLY A 225 -15.56 3.56 -3.03
C GLY A 225 -14.74 2.92 -1.92
N CYS A 226 -13.43 3.02 -1.98
CA CYS A 226 -12.54 2.27 -1.08
C CYS A 226 -11.57 3.14 -0.27
N CYS A 227 -11.43 4.44 -0.60
CA CYS A 227 -10.50 5.32 0.08
C CYS A 227 -11.25 6.29 1.00
N ASP A 228 -10.74 6.48 2.22
CA ASP A 228 -11.27 7.46 3.18
C ASP A 228 -10.95 8.88 2.74
N ARG A 229 -9.77 9.06 2.15
CA ARG A 229 -9.30 10.34 1.62
C ARG A 229 -8.61 10.15 0.28
N LEU A 230 -8.63 11.20 -0.51
CA LEU A 230 -7.96 11.25 -1.80
C LEU A 230 -6.91 12.37 -1.81
N LEU A 231 -5.81 12.11 -2.50
CA LEU A 231 -4.80 13.06 -2.90
C LEU A 231 -4.76 13.10 -4.43
N LEU A 232 -5.18 14.19 -5.03
CA LEU A 232 -5.15 14.38 -6.47
C LEU A 232 -3.89 15.15 -6.87
N LEU A 233 -3.01 14.51 -7.64
CA LEU A 233 -1.80 15.11 -8.18
C LEU A 233 -2.02 15.65 -9.58
N GLY A 234 -1.61 16.89 -9.81
CA GLY A 234 -1.54 17.52 -11.12
C GLY A 234 -0.18 18.17 -11.32
N GLN A 235 0.52 17.83 -12.40
CA GLN A 235 1.83 18.42 -12.77
C GLN A 235 2.85 18.44 -11.61
N GLY A 236 2.93 17.35 -10.86
CA GLY A 236 3.87 17.20 -9.75
C GLY A 236 3.50 17.96 -8.47
N ARG A 237 2.30 18.54 -8.37
CA ARG A 237 1.79 19.26 -7.20
C ARG A 237 0.48 18.65 -6.71
N VAL A 238 0.11 18.96 -5.47
CA VAL A 238 -1.21 18.61 -4.94
C VAL A 238 -2.24 19.59 -5.53
N ALA A 239 -3.11 19.08 -6.41
CA ALA A 239 -4.22 19.86 -6.98
C ALA A 239 -5.41 19.91 -6.00
N ALA A 240 -5.71 18.78 -5.34
CA ALA A 240 -6.76 18.70 -4.32
C ALA A 240 -6.46 17.58 -3.32
N ARG A 241 -6.97 17.73 -2.10
CA ARG A 241 -6.93 16.70 -1.04
C ARG A 241 -8.16 16.79 -0.16
N GLY A 242 -8.70 15.67 0.27
CA GLY A 242 -9.88 15.64 1.13
C GLY A 242 -10.62 14.31 1.06
N THR A 243 -11.88 14.31 1.42
CA THR A 243 -12.78 13.18 1.17
C THR A 243 -13.01 13.01 -0.33
N PRO A 244 -13.46 11.83 -0.80
CA PRO A 244 -13.77 11.64 -2.22
C PRO A 244 -14.71 12.72 -2.79
N ALA A 245 -15.74 13.11 -2.07
CA ALA A 245 -16.68 14.15 -2.50
C ALA A 245 -16.06 15.56 -2.60
N GLN A 246 -15.05 15.85 -1.77
CA GLN A 246 -14.34 17.14 -1.80
C GLN A 246 -13.33 17.20 -2.96
N VAL A 247 -12.78 16.05 -3.36
CA VAL A 247 -11.71 15.97 -4.37
C VAL A 247 -12.25 15.73 -5.77
N LEU A 248 -13.24 14.87 -5.93
CA LEU A 248 -13.81 14.51 -7.22
C LEU A 248 -14.95 15.48 -7.57
N THR A 249 -14.57 16.67 -8.06
CA THR A 249 -15.49 17.69 -8.55
C THR A 249 -15.27 17.92 -10.06
N PRO A 250 -16.26 18.40 -10.82
CA PRO A 250 -16.08 18.72 -12.25
C PRO A 250 -14.86 19.61 -12.49
N ASP A 251 -14.63 20.62 -11.64
CA ASP A 251 -13.52 21.56 -11.81
C ASP A 251 -12.15 20.90 -11.60
N THR A 252 -11.98 20.08 -10.54
CA THR A 252 -10.71 19.38 -10.30
C THR A 252 -10.42 18.35 -11.39
N LEU A 253 -11.47 17.67 -11.90
CA LEU A 253 -11.33 16.69 -12.98
C LEU A 253 -10.95 17.40 -14.29
N ARG A 254 -11.59 18.52 -14.63
CA ARG A 254 -11.19 19.35 -15.77
C ARG A 254 -9.75 19.83 -15.64
N GLN A 255 -9.38 20.36 -14.48
CA GLN A 255 -8.03 20.90 -14.26
C GLN A 255 -6.93 19.83 -14.40
N VAL A 256 -7.14 18.62 -13.86
CA VAL A 256 -6.07 17.60 -13.76
C VAL A 256 -6.08 16.64 -14.96
N TYR A 257 -7.27 16.26 -15.45
CA TYR A 257 -7.40 15.29 -16.53
C TYR A 257 -7.75 15.93 -17.87
N GLY A 258 -8.18 17.19 -17.89
CA GLY A 258 -8.61 17.89 -19.12
C GLY A 258 -9.92 17.36 -19.68
N VAL A 259 -10.77 16.76 -18.85
CA VAL A 259 -12.04 16.15 -19.28
C VAL A 259 -13.23 16.83 -18.62
N GLU A 260 -14.33 16.93 -19.37
CA GLU A 260 -15.62 17.30 -18.82
C GLU A 260 -16.25 16.06 -18.19
N ALA A 261 -16.59 16.15 -16.91
CA ALA A 261 -17.19 15.08 -16.17
C ALA A 261 -18.40 15.56 -15.38
N THR A 262 -19.42 14.72 -15.29
CA THR A 262 -20.55 14.91 -14.38
C THR A 262 -20.30 14.12 -13.11
N VAL A 263 -20.47 14.75 -11.96
CA VAL A 263 -20.34 14.09 -10.66
C VAL A 263 -21.71 14.00 -10.01
N LEU A 264 -22.17 12.77 -9.83
CA LEU A 264 -23.48 12.44 -9.27
C LEU A 264 -23.30 11.79 -7.88
N PRO A 265 -24.30 11.83 -6.99
CA PRO A 265 -24.30 10.99 -5.81
C PRO A 265 -24.41 9.52 -6.21
N TYR A 266 -23.59 8.66 -5.59
CA TYR A 266 -23.67 7.22 -5.86
C TYR A 266 -25.01 6.65 -5.33
N PRO A 267 -25.76 5.83 -6.11
CA PRO A 267 -27.01 5.24 -5.66
C PRO A 267 -26.85 4.48 -4.35
N ASN A 268 -27.72 4.75 -3.37
CA ASN A 268 -27.75 4.09 -2.06
C ASN A 268 -26.47 4.23 -1.19
N GLN A 269 -25.56 5.16 -1.54
CA GLN A 269 -24.37 5.44 -0.73
C GLN A 269 -24.18 6.96 -0.57
N PRO A 270 -24.87 7.58 0.39
CA PRO A 270 -24.76 9.02 0.65
C PRO A 270 -23.31 9.43 0.92
N GLY A 271 -22.86 10.52 0.29
CA GLY A 271 -21.49 11.04 0.45
C GLY A 271 -20.45 10.44 -0.49
N ARG A 272 -20.76 9.35 -1.23
CA ARG A 272 -19.90 8.80 -2.25
C ARG A 272 -20.21 9.44 -3.62
N PRO A 273 -19.24 10.05 -4.29
CA PRO A 273 -19.43 10.55 -5.65
C PRO A 273 -19.35 9.40 -6.68
N LEU A 274 -20.12 9.55 -7.76
CA LEU A 274 -20.04 8.76 -8.99
C LEU A 274 -19.60 9.70 -10.12
N VAL A 275 -18.45 9.44 -10.70
CA VAL A 275 -17.92 10.20 -11.83
C VAL A 275 -18.37 9.55 -13.14
N VAL A 276 -18.98 10.36 -14.03
CA VAL A 276 -19.46 9.95 -15.35
C VAL A 276 -18.84 10.88 -16.39
N PHE A 277 -18.25 10.28 -17.45
CA PHE A 277 -17.62 10.99 -18.57
C PHE A 277 -18.52 11.02 -19.79
#